data_417eef1b9b4da75102df18862f4257b4
#
_entry.id   417eef1b9b4da75102df18862f4257b4
#
_cell.length_a   1.000
_cell.length_b   1.000
_cell.length_c   1.000
_cell.angle_alpha   90.00
_cell.angle_beta   90.00
_cell.angle_gamma   90.00
#
_symmetry.space_group_name_H-M   'P 1'
#
loop_
_entity.id
_entity.type
_entity.pdbx_description
1 polymer ?
#
loop_
_entity_poly.entity_id
_entity_poly.type
_entity_poly.pdbx_seq_one_letter_code
_entity_poly.pdbx_strand_id
1 'polypeptide(L)'
;MGSQVSAKTNDKEQQLKKASKMALIRSLLPIVGLVVIFLLFNVLTDFRMMGNMSLVLSQVYVTMIAAMGVFFIMTMGGLDFSQGSILGISSIVVCILSQKSIPLAIIGGIASGAAIGALNGYFYVFRKIKSFIVTICTMFLFRGFIKYFTTNAPVAGSAKLINYDSTGLKIACTVVILIIGFIAFRYTKFGTYLKAIGAGEKAAMFSGIRTDKMKFLIYVLA
;
A
#
# COMPACT_ATOMS: atom_id res chain seq x y z
N MET A 1 7.73 -16.94 55.43
CA MET A 1 6.89 -16.14 54.50
C MET A 1 7.73 -15.37 53.45
N GLY A 2 8.97 -15.01 53.71
CA GLY A 2 9.85 -14.27 52.79
C GLY A 2 10.39 -15.07 51.57
N SER A 3 10.61 -16.39 51.70
CA SER A 3 11.17 -17.21 50.63
C SER A 3 10.23 -17.45 49.46
N GLN A 4 8.94 -17.51 49.69
CA GLN A 4 7.92 -17.70 48.65
C GLN A 4 7.64 -16.41 47.84
N VAL A 5 7.82 -15.24 48.46
CA VAL A 5 7.67 -13.95 47.79
C VAL A 5 8.87 -13.71 46.84
N SER A 6 10.09 -14.03 47.26
CA SER A 6 11.30 -13.91 46.44
C SER A 6 11.30 -14.84 45.23
N ALA A 7 10.81 -16.09 45.39
CA ALA A 7 10.70 -17.03 44.24
C ALA A 7 9.67 -16.55 43.20
N LYS A 8 8.51 -16.00 43.64
CA LYS A 8 7.50 -15.44 42.73
C LYS A 8 7.97 -14.19 41.98
N THR A 9 8.83 -13.38 42.59
CA THR A 9 9.39 -12.17 41.96
C THR A 9 10.41 -12.56 40.88
N ASN A 10 11.25 -13.55 41.17
CA ASN A 10 12.24 -14.05 40.22
C ASN A 10 11.61 -14.73 39.00
N ASP A 11 10.51 -15.47 39.21
CA ASP A 11 9.74 -16.08 38.11
C ASP A 11 9.07 -15.03 37.20
N LYS A 12 8.52 -13.95 37.79
CA LYS A 12 7.95 -12.84 37.03
C LYS A 12 9.00 -12.08 36.20
N GLU A 13 10.18 -11.84 36.78
CA GLU A 13 11.27 -11.20 36.03
C GLU A 13 11.77 -12.06 34.87
N GLN A 14 11.89 -13.37 35.07
CA GLN A 14 12.26 -14.29 34.00
C GLN A 14 11.19 -14.35 32.89
N GLN A 15 9.91 -14.33 33.22
CA GLN A 15 8.81 -14.29 32.28
C GLN A 15 8.80 -12.95 31.50
N LEU A 16 9.05 -11.83 32.17
CA LEU A 16 9.16 -10.52 31.50
C LEU A 16 10.37 -10.46 30.55
N LYS A 17 11.52 -10.97 30.96
CA LYS A 17 12.71 -11.07 30.09
C LYS A 17 12.50 -11.99 28.89
N LYS A 18 11.79 -13.12 29.09
CA LYS A 18 11.39 -14.00 27.98
C LYS A 18 10.40 -13.33 27.03
N ALA A 19 9.39 -12.62 27.55
CA ALA A 19 8.42 -11.91 26.76
C ALA A 19 9.06 -10.77 25.95
N SER A 20 9.98 -10.00 26.55
CA SER A 20 10.70 -8.93 25.84
C SER A 20 11.63 -9.47 24.74
N LYS A 21 12.36 -10.57 24.98
CA LYS A 21 13.17 -11.25 23.96
C LYS A 21 12.28 -11.78 22.80
N MET A 22 11.14 -12.38 23.14
CA MET A 22 10.23 -12.90 22.13
C MET A 22 9.59 -11.78 21.28
N ALA A 23 9.29 -10.63 21.90
CA ALA A 23 8.82 -9.45 21.21
C ALA A 23 9.90 -8.89 20.26
N LEU A 24 11.15 -8.84 20.70
CA LEU A 24 12.28 -8.42 19.87
C LEU A 24 12.49 -9.37 18.66
N ILE A 25 12.46 -10.68 18.90
CA ILE A 25 12.58 -11.68 17.84
C ILE A 25 11.45 -11.52 16.83
N ARG A 26 10.21 -11.35 17.28
CA ARG A 26 9.06 -11.13 16.38
C ARG A 26 9.18 -9.85 15.56
N SER A 27 9.75 -8.79 16.11
CA SER A 27 9.97 -7.54 15.38
C SER A 27 11.11 -7.63 14.37
N LEU A 28 12.14 -8.45 14.64
CA LEU A 28 13.27 -8.64 13.75
C LEU A 28 13.03 -9.70 12.66
N LEU A 29 12.10 -10.63 12.89
CA LEU A 29 11.83 -11.74 11.96
C LEU A 29 11.52 -11.27 10.52
N PRO A 30 10.71 -10.24 10.27
CA PRO A 30 10.47 -9.74 8.92
C PRO A 30 11.73 -9.17 8.26
N ILE A 31 12.58 -8.49 9.03
CA ILE A 31 13.83 -7.90 8.53
C ILE A 31 14.83 -9.01 8.18
N VAL A 32 14.98 -9.99 9.06
CA VAL A 32 15.83 -11.17 8.81
C VAL A 32 15.33 -11.94 7.59
N GLY A 33 13.99 -12.15 7.48
CA GLY A 33 13.39 -12.80 6.32
C GLY A 33 13.71 -12.07 5.01
N LEU A 34 13.58 -10.73 5.01
CA LEU A 34 13.90 -9.90 3.85
C LEU A 34 15.39 -10.02 3.46
N VAL A 35 16.30 -9.96 4.44
CA VAL A 35 17.75 -10.11 4.19
C VAL A 35 18.07 -11.49 3.64
N VAL A 36 17.50 -12.55 4.22
CA VAL A 36 17.71 -13.93 3.76
C VAL A 36 17.21 -14.11 2.31
N ILE A 37 16.00 -13.63 2.01
CA ILE A 37 15.45 -13.71 0.65
C ILE A 37 16.30 -12.89 -0.32
N PHE A 38 16.72 -11.69 0.06
CA PHE A 38 17.59 -10.85 -0.77
C PHE A 38 18.92 -11.54 -1.09
N LEU A 39 19.59 -12.13 -0.08
CA LEU A 39 20.83 -12.85 -0.27
C LEU A 39 20.64 -14.11 -1.13
N LEU A 40 19.57 -14.86 -0.89
CA LEU A 40 19.24 -16.04 -1.66
C LEU A 40 19.06 -15.71 -3.15
N PHE A 41 18.29 -14.67 -3.48
CA PHE A 41 18.12 -14.23 -4.86
C PHE A 41 19.43 -13.71 -5.49
N ASN A 42 20.28 -13.02 -4.72
CA ASN A 42 21.59 -12.61 -5.22
C ASN A 42 22.46 -13.80 -5.61
N VAL A 43 22.51 -14.84 -4.77
CA VAL A 43 23.26 -16.06 -5.08
C VAL A 43 22.68 -16.80 -6.28
N LEU A 44 21.34 -16.95 -6.35
CA LEU A 44 20.66 -17.62 -7.46
C LEU A 44 20.79 -16.90 -8.80
N THR A 45 21.03 -15.58 -8.79
CA THR A 45 21.15 -14.76 -10.01
C THR A 45 22.60 -14.40 -10.34
N ASP A 46 23.59 -15.10 -9.78
CA ASP A 46 25.03 -14.80 -9.96
C ASP A 46 25.35 -13.32 -9.71
N PHE A 47 24.79 -12.73 -8.65
CA PHE A 47 24.93 -11.32 -8.25
C PHE A 47 24.48 -10.29 -9.29
N ARG A 48 23.75 -10.69 -10.33
CA ARG A 48 23.20 -9.77 -11.34
C ARG A 48 22.22 -8.77 -10.74
N MET A 49 21.54 -9.12 -9.65
CA MET A 49 20.64 -8.23 -8.94
C MET A 49 21.38 -7.02 -8.35
N MET A 50 22.58 -7.21 -7.81
CA MET A 50 23.42 -6.10 -7.32
C MET A 50 23.92 -5.20 -8.46
N GLY A 51 24.26 -5.79 -9.62
CA GLY A 51 24.64 -5.03 -10.81
C GLY A 51 23.54 -4.15 -11.38
N ASN A 52 22.27 -4.52 -11.15
CA ASN A 52 21.09 -3.79 -11.62
C ASN A 52 20.28 -3.11 -10.49
N MET A 53 20.97 -2.66 -9.45
CA MET A 53 20.31 -2.08 -8.25
C MET A 53 19.43 -0.87 -8.58
N SER A 54 19.79 -0.06 -9.58
CA SER A 54 18.95 1.07 -10.00
C SER A 54 17.58 0.64 -10.53
N LEU A 55 17.51 -0.49 -11.24
CA LEU A 55 16.27 -1.07 -11.73
C LEU A 55 15.41 -1.61 -10.58
N VAL A 56 16.02 -2.29 -9.61
CA VAL A 56 15.34 -2.76 -8.39
C VAL A 56 14.78 -1.57 -7.61
N LEU A 57 15.58 -0.54 -7.39
CA LEU A 57 15.13 0.66 -6.67
C LEU A 57 13.99 1.38 -7.39
N SER A 58 14.01 1.43 -8.72
CA SER A 58 12.92 2.07 -9.48
C SER A 58 11.56 1.38 -9.28
N GLN A 59 11.55 0.06 -9.09
CA GLN A 59 10.33 -0.70 -8.77
C GLN A 59 9.92 -0.54 -7.29
N VAL A 60 10.89 -0.41 -6.39
CA VAL A 60 10.63 -0.20 -4.96
C VAL A 60 9.88 1.10 -4.72
N TYR A 61 10.22 2.19 -5.41
CA TYR A 61 9.52 3.48 -5.24
C TYR A 61 8.03 3.37 -5.52
N VAL A 62 7.67 2.76 -6.63
CA VAL A 62 6.26 2.55 -7.02
C VAL A 62 5.54 1.66 -6.02
N THR A 63 6.19 0.57 -5.63
CA THR A 63 5.62 -0.39 -4.66
C THR A 63 5.41 0.24 -3.29
N MET A 64 6.31 1.11 -2.83
CA MET A 64 6.17 1.82 -1.55
C MET A 64 4.98 2.78 -1.53
N ILE A 65 4.74 3.50 -2.64
CA ILE A 65 3.59 4.40 -2.76
C ILE A 65 2.29 3.57 -2.73
N ALA A 66 2.22 2.50 -3.53
CA ALA A 66 1.05 1.61 -3.54
C ALA A 66 0.83 0.94 -2.17
N ALA A 67 1.90 0.52 -1.48
CA ALA A 67 1.82 -0.08 -0.15
C ALA A 67 1.23 0.89 0.89
N MET A 68 1.45 2.21 0.76
CA MET A 68 0.84 3.20 1.64
C MET A 68 -0.69 3.24 1.47
N GLY A 69 -1.20 3.17 0.25
CA GLY A 69 -2.64 3.08 -0.02
C GLY A 69 -3.24 1.81 0.59
N VAL A 70 -2.64 0.65 0.30
CA VAL A 70 -3.06 -0.65 0.88
C VAL A 70 -3.02 -0.62 2.40
N PHE A 71 -1.99 -0.01 3.01
CA PHE A 71 -1.87 0.13 4.46
C PHE A 71 -3.09 0.82 5.09
N PHE A 72 -3.61 1.88 4.49
CA PHE A 72 -4.81 2.55 4.97
C PHE A 72 -6.04 1.64 4.88
N ILE A 73 -6.21 0.93 3.77
CA ILE A 73 -7.32 -0.02 3.57
C ILE A 73 -7.23 -1.17 4.58
N MET A 74 -6.05 -1.75 4.80
CA MET A 74 -5.84 -2.82 5.77
C MET A 74 -6.08 -2.35 7.21
N THR A 75 -5.73 -1.11 7.54
CA THR A 75 -5.94 -0.56 8.88
C THR A 75 -7.43 -0.48 9.25
N MET A 76 -8.31 -0.25 8.29
CA MET A 76 -9.77 -0.29 8.53
C MET A 76 -10.39 -1.69 8.43
N GLY A 77 -9.58 -2.74 8.25
CA GLY A 77 -10.03 -4.13 8.14
C GLY A 77 -10.46 -4.55 6.73
N GLY A 78 -10.19 -3.73 5.69
CA GLY A 78 -10.40 -4.06 4.30
C GLY A 78 -9.20 -4.79 3.67
N LEU A 79 -9.42 -5.39 2.50
CA LEU A 79 -8.37 -5.95 1.65
C LEU A 79 -8.54 -5.40 0.24
N ASP A 80 -7.44 -4.97 -0.38
CA ASP A 80 -7.44 -4.47 -1.75
C ASP A 80 -6.38 -5.18 -2.60
N PHE A 81 -6.86 -5.99 -3.53
CA PHE A 81 -6.04 -6.68 -4.52
C PHE A 81 -6.02 -5.98 -5.89
N SER A 82 -6.77 -4.88 -6.04
CA SER A 82 -6.90 -4.19 -7.32
C SER A 82 -5.77 -3.20 -7.63
N GLN A 83 -4.90 -2.90 -6.67
CA GLN A 83 -3.85 -1.88 -6.78
C GLN A 83 -2.98 -2.01 -8.04
N GLY A 84 -2.53 -3.23 -8.36
CA GLY A 84 -1.73 -3.47 -9.57
C GLY A 84 -2.50 -3.19 -10.87
N SER A 85 -3.80 -3.44 -10.88
CA SER A 85 -4.67 -3.15 -12.04
C SER A 85 -4.98 -1.68 -12.16
N ILE A 86 -5.19 -0.99 -11.04
CA ILE A 86 -5.35 0.47 -10.98
C ILE A 86 -4.10 1.14 -11.55
N LEU A 87 -2.92 0.72 -11.09
CA LEU A 87 -1.64 1.23 -11.60
C LEU A 87 -1.51 1.02 -13.11
N GLY A 88 -1.86 -0.18 -13.60
CA GLY A 88 -1.79 -0.50 -15.03
C GLY A 88 -2.71 0.36 -15.89
N ILE A 89 -3.97 0.53 -15.50
CA ILE A 89 -4.91 1.41 -16.23
C ILE A 89 -4.47 2.87 -16.16
N SER A 90 -4.09 3.35 -14.97
CA SER A 90 -3.62 4.73 -14.80
C SER A 90 -2.38 4.99 -15.66
N SER A 91 -1.46 4.02 -15.77
CA SER A 91 -0.29 4.13 -16.66
C SER A 91 -0.69 4.25 -18.13
N ILE A 92 -1.67 3.46 -18.61
CA ILE A 92 -2.18 3.56 -19.99
C ILE A 92 -2.78 4.95 -20.23
N VAL A 93 -3.61 5.44 -19.30
CA VAL A 93 -4.22 6.77 -19.40
C VAL A 93 -3.14 7.87 -19.44
N VAL A 94 -2.12 7.77 -18.58
CA VAL A 94 -0.97 8.69 -18.58
C VAL A 94 -0.24 8.65 -19.94
N CYS A 95 0.04 7.46 -20.48
CA CYS A 95 0.71 7.33 -21.78
C CYS A 95 -0.10 8.00 -22.90
N ILE A 96 -1.40 7.74 -22.99
CA ILE A 96 -2.27 8.31 -24.03
C ILE A 96 -2.35 9.85 -23.89
N LEU A 97 -2.60 10.35 -22.69
CA LEU A 97 -2.78 11.78 -22.48
C LEU A 97 -1.47 12.57 -22.55
N SER A 98 -0.33 11.93 -22.28
CA SER A 98 0.99 12.56 -22.37
C SER A 98 1.35 13.02 -23.77
N GLN A 99 0.74 12.42 -24.80
CA GLN A 99 0.90 12.84 -26.19
C GLN A 99 0.31 14.23 -26.43
N LYS A 100 -0.71 14.64 -25.64
CA LYS A 100 -1.32 15.97 -25.71
C LYS A 100 -0.60 16.96 -24.80
N SER A 101 -0.53 16.67 -23.50
CA SER A 101 0.17 17.49 -22.52
C SER A 101 0.51 16.71 -21.26
N ILE A 102 1.65 17.04 -20.61
CA ILE A 102 2.08 16.38 -19.37
C ILE A 102 1.15 16.70 -18.19
N PRO A 103 0.71 17.95 -17.94
CA PRO A 103 -0.25 18.22 -16.87
C PRO A 103 -1.56 17.44 -17.02
N LEU A 104 -2.07 17.32 -18.26
CA LEU A 104 -3.28 16.54 -18.54
C LEU A 104 -3.08 15.04 -18.24
N ALA A 105 -1.90 14.51 -18.55
CA ALA A 105 -1.55 13.13 -18.26
C ALA A 105 -1.55 12.86 -16.75
N ILE A 106 -0.97 13.73 -15.95
CA ILE A 106 -0.93 13.60 -14.49
C ILE A 106 -2.36 13.63 -13.90
N ILE A 107 -3.15 14.64 -14.30
CA ILE A 107 -4.55 14.75 -13.84
C ILE A 107 -5.36 13.53 -14.28
N GLY A 108 -5.20 13.07 -15.52
CA GLY A 108 -5.90 11.89 -16.04
C GLY A 108 -5.51 10.60 -15.30
N GLY A 109 -4.22 10.43 -14.98
CA GLY A 109 -3.75 9.30 -14.20
C GLY A 109 -4.37 9.26 -12.80
N ILE A 110 -4.36 10.39 -12.09
CA ILE A 110 -4.97 10.52 -10.77
C ILE A 110 -6.50 10.29 -10.85
N ALA A 111 -7.16 10.91 -11.82
CA ALA A 111 -8.60 10.77 -12.00
C ALA A 111 -9.02 9.33 -12.32
N SER A 112 -8.25 8.61 -13.16
CA SER A 112 -8.55 7.21 -13.48
C SER A 112 -8.37 6.29 -12.28
N GLY A 113 -7.30 6.49 -11.48
CA GLY A 113 -7.10 5.75 -10.24
C GLY A 113 -8.23 6.02 -9.24
N ALA A 114 -8.55 7.29 -9.00
CA ALA A 114 -9.64 7.69 -8.12
C ALA A 114 -11.01 7.15 -8.58
N ALA A 115 -11.28 7.11 -9.88
CA ALA A 115 -12.52 6.56 -10.43
C ALA A 115 -12.66 5.06 -10.16
N ILE A 116 -11.57 4.29 -10.31
CA ILE A 116 -11.58 2.85 -10.01
C ILE A 116 -11.68 2.63 -8.50
N GLY A 117 -10.98 3.43 -7.70
CA GLY A 117 -11.11 3.41 -6.24
C GLY A 117 -12.54 3.75 -5.77
N ALA A 118 -13.18 4.76 -6.39
CA ALA A 118 -14.58 5.10 -6.14
C ALA A 118 -15.54 3.95 -6.49
N LEU A 119 -15.29 3.24 -7.60
CA LEU A 119 -16.06 2.06 -7.98
C LEU A 119 -15.93 0.95 -6.93
N ASN A 120 -14.71 0.65 -6.48
CA ASN A 120 -14.48 -0.31 -5.40
C ASN A 120 -15.17 0.11 -4.10
N GLY A 121 -14.99 1.38 -3.71
CA GLY A 121 -15.62 1.95 -2.53
C GLY A 121 -17.15 1.91 -2.59
N TYR A 122 -17.74 2.17 -3.76
CA TYR A 122 -19.18 2.11 -3.97
C TYR A 122 -19.72 0.70 -3.71
N PHE A 123 -19.16 -0.32 -4.34
CA PHE A 123 -19.62 -1.69 -4.14
C PHE A 123 -19.38 -2.20 -2.72
N TYR A 124 -18.26 -1.86 -2.12
CA TYR A 124 -17.95 -2.25 -0.74
C TYR A 124 -18.88 -1.58 0.27
N VAL A 125 -19.04 -0.26 0.18
CA VAL A 125 -19.75 0.53 1.20
C VAL A 125 -21.25 0.48 1.01
N PHE A 126 -21.75 0.82 -0.19
CA PHE A 126 -23.18 0.99 -0.43
C PHE A 126 -23.88 -0.31 -0.78
N ARG A 127 -23.20 -1.21 -1.50
CA ARG A 127 -23.76 -2.54 -1.83
C ARG A 127 -23.42 -3.60 -0.79
N LYS A 128 -22.62 -3.25 0.24
CA LYS A 128 -22.23 -4.14 1.36
C LYS A 128 -21.57 -5.43 0.91
N ILE A 129 -20.92 -5.43 -0.26
CA ILE A 129 -20.14 -6.57 -0.75
C ILE A 129 -18.79 -6.56 -0.03
N LYS A 130 -18.28 -7.72 0.39
CA LYS A 130 -16.97 -7.79 1.06
C LYS A 130 -15.85 -7.22 0.17
N SER A 131 -14.97 -6.40 0.74
CA SER A 131 -13.90 -5.70 -0.02
C SER A 131 -13.03 -6.63 -0.84
N PHE A 132 -12.68 -7.80 -0.29
CA PHE A 132 -11.96 -8.86 -0.97
C PHE A 132 -12.63 -9.27 -2.31
N ILE A 133 -13.94 -9.50 -2.31
CA ILE A 133 -14.69 -9.92 -3.52
C ILE A 133 -14.68 -8.79 -4.55
N VAL A 134 -14.98 -7.57 -4.13
CA VAL A 134 -15.01 -6.40 -5.00
C VAL A 134 -13.66 -6.20 -5.68
N THR A 135 -12.59 -6.17 -4.89
CA THR A 135 -11.26 -5.83 -5.40
C THR A 135 -10.65 -6.93 -6.26
N ILE A 136 -10.97 -8.21 -6.01
CA ILE A 136 -10.58 -9.30 -6.92
C ILE A 136 -11.33 -9.20 -8.26
N CYS A 137 -12.64 -8.99 -8.23
CA CYS A 137 -13.41 -8.82 -9.47
C CYS A 137 -12.89 -7.63 -10.29
N THR A 138 -12.64 -6.51 -9.63
CA THR A 138 -12.06 -5.31 -10.25
C THR A 138 -10.66 -5.59 -10.80
N MET A 139 -9.83 -6.33 -10.07
CA MET A 139 -8.50 -6.72 -10.51
C MET A 139 -8.56 -7.50 -11.84
N PHE A 140 -9.40 -8.52 -11.94
CA PHE A 140 -9.50 -9.33 -13.16
C PHE A 140 -10.13 -8.54 -14.31
N LEU A 141 -11.15 -7.73 -14.03
CA LEU A 141 -11.78 -6.88 -15.02
C LEU A 141 -10.74 -5.94 -15.68
N PHE A 142 -10.02 -5.18 -14.90
CA PHE A 142 -9.06 -4.22 -15.42
C PHE A 142 -7.79 -4.88 -15.97
N ARG A 143 -7.37 -6.04 -15.48
CA ARG A 143 -6.34 -6.84 -16.16
C ARG A 143 -6.77 -7.27 -17.57
N GLY A 144 -8.03 -7.62 -17.76
CA GLY A 144 -8.60 -7.89 -19.05
C GLY A 144 -8.51 -6.67 -19.98
N PHE A 145 -8.89 -5.48 -19.50
CA PHE A 145 -8.75 -4.24 -20.25
C PHE A 145 -7.30 -3.91 -20.59
N ILE A 146 -6.38 -4.02 -19.63
CA ILE A 146 -4.95 -3.80 -19.87
C ILE A 146 -4.47 -4.72 -20.99
N LYS A 147 -4.78 -6.03 -20.91
CA LYS A 147 -4.41 -6.99 -21.94
C LYS A 147 -4.99 -6.62 -23.31
N TYR A 148 -6.24 -6.20 -23.37
CA TYR A 148 -6.89 -5.76 -24.62
C TYR A 148 -6.16 -4.58 -25.25
N PHE A 149 -5.84 -3.53 -24.47
CA PHE A 149 -5.14 -2.35 -24.97
C PHE A 149 -3.67 -2.61 -25.32
N THR A 150 -3.05 -3.64 -24.77
CA THR A 150 -1.63 -3.98 -25.00
C THR A 150 -1.43 -5.21 -25.87
N THR A 151 -2.48 -5.76 -26.49
CA THR A 151 -2.41 -7.01 -27.27
C THR A 151 -1.47 -6.91 -28.47
N ASN A 152 -1.50 -5.80 -29.19
CA ASN A 152 -0.71 -5.65 -30.42
C ASN A 152 0.64 -4.96 -30.18
N ALA A 153 0.70 -4.03 -29.23
CA ALA A 153 1.92 -3.32 -28.84
C ALA A 153 1.74 -2.64 -27.49
N PRO A 154 2.83 -2.38 -26.74
CA PRO A 154 2.77 -1.52 -25.56
C PRO A 154 2.25 -0.13 -25.93
N VAL A 155 1.44 0.47 -25.05
CA VAL A 155 0.93 1.83 -25.26
C VAL A 155 2.09 2.82 -25.12
N ALA A 156 2.45 3.48 -26.21
CA ALA A 156 3.54 4.45 -26.21
C ALA A 156 3.12 5.77 -25.59
N GLY A 157 3.93 6.27 -24.66
CA GLY A 157 3.82 7.62 -24.11
C GLY A 157 4.65 8.63 -24.91
N SER A 158 4.49 9.92 -24.60
CA SER A 158 5.31 10.97 -25.18
C SER A 158 6.77 10.86 -24.75
N ALA A 159 7.72 11.09 -25.67
CA ALA A 159 9.15 11.15 -25.33
C ALA A 159 9.48 12.19 -24.25
N LYS A 160 8.64 13.21 -24.07
CA LYS A 160 8.79 14.21 -23.01
C LYS A 160 8.70 13.60 -21.59
N LEU A 161 8.06 12.44 -21.43
CA LEU A 161 8.01 11.73 -20.13
C LEU A 161 9.40 11.29 -19.66
N ILE A 162 10.33 11.03 -20.58
CA ILE A 162 11.70 10.63 -20.26
C ILE A 162 12.43 11.71 -19.44
N ASN A 163 12.12 12.98 -19.68
CA ASN A 163 12.71 14.09 -18.93
C ASN A 163 12.31 14.09 -17.42
N TYR A 164 11.22 13.42 -17.09
CA TYR A 164 10.74 13.27 -15.71
C TYR A 164 11.20 11.93 -15.07
N ASP A 165 11.91 11.09 -15.82
CA ASP A 165 12.42 9.80 -15.33
C ASP A 165 13.76 9.97 -14.58
N SER A 166 13.83 10.92 -13.66
CA SER A 166 15.00 11.11 -12.81
C SER A 166 14.84 10.37 -11.48
N THR A 167 15.90 9.69 -11.05
CA THR A 167 15.94 8.99 -9.76
C THR A 167 15.67 9.95 -8.60
N GLY A 168 16.17 11.18 -8.67
CA GLY A 168 15.93 12.20 -7.65
C GLY A 168 14.45 12.57 -7.52
N LEU A 169 13.75 12.72 -8.64
CA LEU A 169 12.30 13.00 -8.63
C LEU A 169 11.51 11.83 -8.04
N LYS A 170 11.85 10.60 -8.40
CA LYS A 170 11.20 9.39 -7.85
C LYS A 170 11.36 9.31 -6.33
N ILE A 171 12.58 9.51 -5.83
CA ILE A 171 12.87 9.53 -4.39
C ILE A 171 12.08 10.66 -3.72
N ALA A 172 12.14 11.89 -4.25
CA ALA A 172 11.45 13.03 -3.67
C ALA A 172 9.93 12.79 -3.58
N CYS A 173 9.29 12.35 -4.67
CA CYS A 173 7.86 12.03 -4.68
C CYS A 173 7.51 10.94 -3.66
N THR A 174 8.30 9.86 -3.62
CA THR A 174 8.06 8.75 -2.67
C THR A 174 8.17 9.23 -1.23
N VAL A 175 9.24 9.97 -0.89
CA VAL A 175 9.45 10.50 0.47
C VAL A 175 8.33 11.46 0.86
N VAL A 176 7.93 12.36 -0.03
CA VAL A 176 6.84 13.31 0.23
C VAL A 176 5.53 12.59 0.50
N ILE A 177 5.16 11.59 -0.33
CA ILE A 177 3.93 10.80 -0.15
C ILE A 177 3.97 10.02 1.15
N LEU A 178 5.11 9.40 1.49
CA LEU A 178 5.27 8.66 2.75
C LEU A 178 5.16 9.58 3.96
N ILE A 179 5.76 10.77 3.92
CA ILE A 179 5.65 11.76 5.00
C ILE A 179 4.20 12.23 5.16
N ILE A 180 3.52 12.57 4.05
CA ILE A 180 2.11 12.98 4.09
C ILE A 180 1.26 11.85 4.65
N GLY A 181 1.44 10.61 4.18
CA GLY A 181 0.74 9.44 4.68
C GLY A 181 0.98 9.19 6.17
N PHE A 182 2.24 9.30 6.62
CA PHE A 182 2.59 9.16 8.03
C PHE A 182 1.93 10.25 8.90
N ILE A 183 1.98 11.51 8.47
CA ILE A 183 1.34 12.62 9.16
C ILE A 183 -0.18 12.40 9.21
N ALA A 184 -0.80 12.05 8.08
CA ALA A 184 -2.23 11.76 8.00
C ALA A 184 -2.64 10.64 8.97
N PHE A 185 -1.85 9.57 9.05
CA PHE A 185 -2.13 8.44 9.92
C PHE A 185 -1.88 8.72 11.41
N ARG A 186 -0.77 9.41 11.74
CA ARG A 186 -0.33 9.58 13.12
C ARG A 186 -0.95 10.78 13.81
N TYR A 187 -1.09 11.90 13.09
CA TYR A 187 -1.40 13.19 13.70
C TYR A 187 -2.78 13.75 13.32
N THR A 188 -3.53 13.09 12.43
CA THR A 188 -4.86 13.59 12.03
C THR A 188 -6.01 12.72 12.55
N LYS A 189 -7.21 13.30 12.55
CA LYS A 189 -8.45 12.57 12.84
C LYS A 189 -8.69 11.41 11.87
N PHE A 190 -8.14 11.51 10.65
CA PHE A 190 -8.24 10.48 9.63
C PHE A 190 -7.67 9.14 10.12
N GLY A 191 -6.42 9.11 10.60
CA GLY A 191 -5.81 7.90 11.12
C GLY A 191 -6.50 7.35 12.39
N THR A 192 -7.02 8.24 13.25
CA THR A 192 -7.79 7.83 14.43
C THR A 192 -9.08 7.13 14.04
N TYR A 193 -9.80 7.67 13.03
CA TYR A 193 -11.03 7.06 12.54
C TYR A 193 -10.79 5.71 11.86
N LEU A 194 -9.69 5.60 11.09
CA LEU A 194 -9.27 4.32 10.50
C LEU A 194 -9.07 3.23 11.54
N LYS A 195 -8.30 3.54 12.58
CA LYS A 195 -8.03 2.61 13.68
C LYS A 195 -9.31 2.23 14.42
N ALA A 196 -10.19 3.20 14.65
CA ALA A 196 -11.48 2.97 15.32
C ALA A 196 -12.38 2.03 14.49
N ILE A 197 -12.46 2.24 13.16
CA ILE A 197 -13.22 1.39 12.25
C ILE A 197 -12.63 -0.02 12.22
N GLY A 198 -11.30 -0.15 12.16
CA GLY A 198 -10.61 -1.44 12.14
C GLY A 198 -10.74 -2.21 13.46
N ALA A 199 -10.79 -1.52 14.60
CA ALA A 199 -11.01 -2.13 15.90
C ALA A 199 -12.46 -2.63 16.09
N GLY A 200 -13.44 -1.98 15.43
CA GLY A 200 -14.83 -2.39 15.49
C GLY A 200 -15.77 -1.37 14.85
N GLU A 201 -16.28 -1.67 13.68
CA GLU A 201 -17.14 -0.76 12.91
C GLU A 201 -18.38 -0.28 13.69
N LYS A 202 -19.07 -1.21 14.39
CA LYS A 202 -20.26 -0.86 15.18
C LYS A 202 -19.91 0.10 16.32
N ALA A 203 -18.81 -0.13 17.04
CA ALA A 203 -18.35 0.75 18.10
C ALA A 203 -17.96 2.13 17.57
N ALA A 204 -17.30 2.19 16.42
CA ALA A 204 -16.97 3.44 15.75
C ALA A 204 -18.23 4.24 15.35
N MET A 205 -19.27 3.56 14.84
CA MET A 205 -20.56 4.19 14.54
C MET A 205 -21.23 4.79 15.79
N PHE A 206 -21.26 4.04 16.89
CA PHE A 206 -21.82 4.54 18.17
C PHE A 206 -21.04 5.72 18.73
N SER A 207 -19.74 5.83 18.40
CA SER A 207 -18.91 6.99 18.75
C SER A 207 -19.11 8.19 17.82
N GLY A 208 -20.10 8.16 16.91
CA GLY A 208 -20.43 9.26 16.00
C GLY A 208 -19.58 9.34 14.73
N ILE A 209 -18.75 8.32 14.45
CA ILE A 209 -17.93 8.29 13.23
C ILE A 209 -18.79 7.85 12.05
N ARG A 210 -18.78 8.63 10.97
CA ARG A 210 -19.47 8.29 9.72
C ARG A 210 -18.65 7.24 8.95
N THR A 211 -18.75 5.97 9.35
CA THR A 211 -17.93 4.87 8.84
C THR A 211 -18.05 4.70 7.32
N ASP A 212 -19.25 4.80 6.76
CA ASP A 212 -19.49 4.64 5.33
C ASP A 212 -18.73 5.70 4.50
N LYS A 213 -18.80 6.98 4.91
CA LYS A 213 -18.06 8.05 4.21
C LYS A 213 -16.56 7.87 4.31
N MET A 214 -16.07 7.47 5.48
CA MET A 214 -14.63 7.22 5.67
C MET A 214 -14.14 6.06 4.83
N LYS A 215 -14.84 4.94 4.82
CA LYS A 215 -14.50 3.78 3.99
C LYS A 215 -14.48 4.11 2.51
N PHE A 216 -15.49 4.83 2.02
CA PHE A 216 -15.54 5.27 0.62
C PHE A 216 -14.36 6.18 0.28
N LEU A 217 -14.10 7.20 1.11
CA LEU A 217 -13.01 8.16 0.90
C LEU A 217 -11.65 7.46 0.82
N ILE A 218 -11.41 6.45 1.66
CA ILE A 218 -10.16 5.70 1.67
C ILE A 218 -9.94 4.97 0.36
N TYR A 219 -10.96 4.31 -0.19
CA TYR A 219 -10.84 3.64 -1.49
C TYR A 219 -10.59 4.62 -2.65
N VAL A 220 -11.05 5.85 -2.55
CA VAL A 220 -10.77 6.90 -3.55
C VAL A 220 -9.34 7.42 -3.44
N LEU A 221 -8.79 7.49 -2.21
CA LEU A 221 -7.45 8.06 -1.95
C LEU A 221 -6.32 7.05 -2.03
N ALA A 222 -6.59 5.76 -1.81
CA ALA A 222 -5.60 4.69 -1.82
C ALA A 222 -5.21 4.30 -3.23
#